data_f2517d678f386c8f60b6b30a136b48f7
#
_entry.id   f2517d678f386c8f60b6b30a136b48f7
#
_cell.length_a   1.000
_cell.length_b   1.000
_cell.length_c   1.000
_cell.angle_alpha   90.00
_cell.angle_beta   90.00
_cell.angle_gamma   90.00
#
_symmetry.space_group_name_H-M   'P 1'
#
loop_
_entity.id
_entity.type
_entity.pdbx_description
1 polymer ?
#
loop_
_entity_poly.entity_id
_entity_poly.type
_entity_poly.pdbx_seq_one_letter_code
_entity_poly.pdbx_strand_id
1 'polypeptide(L)'
;MELIDVTLRDGGFTCDFDWPMEFAQEYYNLLSELGVNCMELGYWKQSSKSQNRFFNLNMDTVKQITGGKGRKNVCVMIDYHYCSKDLDDYPTNDQNEIKMIRMTARKDMIDDALKFAKKLKKHTGLDISFNIFNTTNYTDNELNGVLDKVLESNFEVIGFADTHGHLNLNKDLLKYEQKFKRIKESNKKTCFHLHNHTGKAYMNYTKCNENPYIDICDTSIMGLGKGAGNLKLEEVLDDDQALLLNEFINKYYDSLFKKTVSPFYLITGRYGITDNYATQAIKLNIDMNVFTTFCSTILDLSRDNFDKNLLGSNNIFDQP
;
A
#
# COMPACT_ATOMS: atom_id res chain seq x y z
N MET A 1 5.56 -12.74 -12.69
CA MET A 1 4.90 -12.18 -11.46
C MET A 1 3.73 -11.32 -11.88
N GLU A 2 2.58 -11.40 -11.19
CA GLU A 2 1.43 -10.51 -11.42
C GLU A 2 1.71 -9.13 -10.81
N LEU A 3 1.21 -8.06 -11.46
CA LEU A 3 1.31 -6.70 -10.96
C LEU A 3 -0.06 -6.15 -10.55
N ILE A 4 -0.11 -5.46 -9.40
CA ILE A 4 -1.24 -4.62 -9.00
C ILE A 4 -0.76 -3.17 -8.99
N ASP A 5 -1.38 -2.34 -9.82
CA ASP A 5 -1.12 -0.90 -9.77
C ASP A 5 -1.89 -0.24 -8.63
N VAL A 6 -1.19 0.50 -7.79
CA VAL A 6 -1.77 1.21 -6.63
C VAL A 6 -1.70 2.73 -6.77
N THR A 7 -1.48 3.24 -7.98
CA THR A 7 -1.32 4.68 -8.24
C THR A 7 -2.48 5.51 -7.71
N LEU A 8 -3.72 5.14 -8.05
CA LEU A 8 -4.89 5.93 -7.64
C LEU A 8 -5.13 5.87 -6.12
N ARG A 9 -4.79 4.74 -5.49
CA ARG A 9 -4.97 4.56 -4.05
C ARG A 9 -3.79 5.13 -3.25
N ASP A 10 -2.60 4.55 -3.39
CA ASP A 10 -1.45 4.94 -2.56
C ASP A 10 -0.83 6.24 -3.06
N GLY A 11 -0.75 6.41 -4.37
CA GLY A 11 -0.36 7.66 -4.99
C GLY A 11 -1.28 8.84 -4.64
N GLY A 12 -2.53 8.56 -4.26
CA GLY A 12 -3.49 9.57 -3.81
C GLY A 12 -2.98 10.44 -2.65
N PHE A 13 -2.12 9.91 -1.78
CA PHE A 13 -1.47 10.68 -0.72
C PHE A 13 -0.57 11.82 -1.25
N THR A 14 -0.20 11.81 -2.52
CA THR A 14 0.61 12.88 -3.12
C THR A 14 -0.22 14.05 -3.64
N CYS A 15 -1.52 13.88 -3.85
CA CYS A 15 -2.44 14.88 -4.42
C CYS A 15 -3.76 14.97 -3.63
N ASP A 16 -3.77 14.56 -2.36
CA ASP A 16 -4.96 14.52 -1.50
C ASP A 16 -6.15 13.76 -2.16
N PHE A 17 -5.85 12.73 -2.97
CA PHE A 17 -6.82 11.94 -3.73
C PHE A 17 -7.64 12.74 -4.75
N ASP A 18 -7.17 13.92 -5.16
CA ASP A 18 -7.83 14.79 -6.13
C ASP A 18 -7.34 14.48 -7.56
N TRP A 19 -7.56 13.24 -8.00
CA TRP A 19 -7.24 12.82 -9.36
C TRP A 19 -8.27 13.35 -10.35
N PRO A 20 -7.85 13.95 -11.49
CA PRO A 20 -8.76 14.23 -12.60
C PRO A 20 -9.40 12.91 -13.10
N MET A 21 -10.72 12.92 -13.34
CA MET A 21 -11.40 11.73 -13.82
C MET A 21 -10.87 11.28 -15.19
N GLU A 22 -10.56 12.22 -16.08
CA GLU A 22 -9.96 11.94 -17.39
C GLU A 22 -8.63 11.18 -17.24
N PHE A 23 -7.75 11.62 -16.32
CA PHE A 23 -6.52 10.91 -16.01
C PHE A 23 -6.81 9.48 -15.57
N ALA A 24 -7.73 9.27 -14.62
CA ALA A 24 -8.04 7.94 -14.11
C ALA A 24 -8.59 7.00 -15.18
N GLN A 25 -9.42 7.51 -16.09
CA GLN A 25 -9.99 6.75 -17.21
C GLN A 25 -8.93 6.36 -18.24
N GLU A 26 -8.10 7.31 -18.66
CA GLU A 26 -7.01 7.06 -19.61
C GLU A 26 -6.00 6.09 -19.02
N TYR A 27 -5.62 6.29 -17.75
CA TYR A 27 -4.67 5.43 -17.05
C TYR A 27 -5.20 4.00 -16.89
N TYR A 28 -6.48 3.83 -16.55
CA TYR A 28 -7.12 2.51 -16.50
C TYR A 28 -7.06 1.76 -17.84
N ASN A 29 -7.31 2.46 -18.95
CA ASN A 29 -7.22 1.86 -20.28
C ASN A 29 -5.76 1.50 -20.62
N LEU A 30 -4.81 2.40 -20.37
CA LEU A 30 -3.38 2.16 -20.59
C LEU A 30 -2.87 0.93 -19.80
N LEU A 31 -3.20 0.82 -18.52
CA LEU A 31 -2.80 -0.34 -17.70
C LEU A 31 -3.34 -1.66 -18.26
N SER A 32 -4.52 -1.63 -18.85
CA SER A 32 -5.09 -2.81 -19.53
C SER A 32 -4.31 -3.19 -20.79
N GLU A 33 -3.75 -2.22 -21.52
CA GLU A 33 -2.87 -2.43 -22.69
C GLU A 33 -1.49 -2.94 -22.26
N LEU A 34 -0.98 -2.43 -21.15
CA LEU A 34 0.30 -2.84 -20.56
C LEU A 34 0.23 -4.23 -19.89
N GLY A 35 -0.93 -4.88 -19.86
CA GLY A 35 -1.07 -6.21 -19.25
C GLY A 35 -0.96 -6.22 -17.73
N VAL A 36 -1.13 -5.07 -17.06
CA VAL A 36 -1.19 -5.00 -15.60
C VAL A 36 -2.43 -5.74 -15.12
N ASN A 37 -2.26 -6.67 -14.19
CA ASN A 37 -3.28 -7.66 -13.83
C ASN A 37 -4.47 -7.06 -13.07
N CYS A 38 -4.22 -6.01 -12.26
CA CYS A 38 -5.25 -5.38 -11.45
C CYS A 38 -4.88 -3.92 -11.15
N MET A 39 -5.89 -3.05 -11.06
CA MET A 39 -5.75 -1.66 -10.64
C MET A 39 -6.50 -1.41 -9.33
N GLU A 40 -5.82 -0.87 -8.33
CA GLU A 40 -6.42 -0.47 -7.06
C GLU A 40 -6.90 0.98 -7.16
N LEU A 41 -8.22 1.18 -7.29
CA LEU A 41 -8.80 2.48 -7.64
C LEU A 41 -8.81 3.49 -6.50
N GLY A 42 -8.72 3.05 -5.26
CA GLY A 42 -8.79 3.94 -4.10
C GLY A 42 -9.31 3.24 -2.85
N TYR A 43 -9.72 4.04 -1.86
CA TYR A 43 -10.33 3.52 -0.63
C TYR A 43 -11.86 3.43 -0.76
N TRP A 44 -12.42 2.34 -0.26
CA TRP A 44 -13.87 2.13 -0.26
C TRP A 44 -14.49 2.59 1.06
N LYS A 45 -15.39 3.59 0.97
CA LYS A 45 -16.19 4.11 2.10
C LYS A 45 -15.40 4.25 3.41
N GLN A 46 -14.35 5.03 3.38
CA GLN A 46 -13.65 5.43 4.60
C GLN A 46 -14.52 6.40 5.40
N SER A 47 -14.62 6.18 6.70
CA SER A 47 -15.31 7.10 7.62
C SER A 47 -14.44 8.33 7.91
N SER A 48 -13.99 9.03 6.88
CA SER A 48 -13.17 10.24 6.99
C SER A 48 -13.98 11.49 6.64
N LYS A 49 -13.45 12.64 7.02
CA LYS A 49 -14.02 13.93 6.62
C LYS A 49 -13.74 14.28 5.15
N SER A 50 -12.96 13.47 4.45
CA SER A 50 -12.64 13.71 3.04
C SER A 50 -13.88 13.50 2.17
N GLN A 51 -14.17 14.48 1.33
CA GLN A 51 -15.21 14.40 0.30
C GLN A 51 -14.65 13.88 -1.03
N ASN A 52 -13.35 13.56 -1.09
CA ASN A 52 -12.72 13.12 -2.32
C ASN A 52 -13.19 11.73 -2.75
N ARG A 53 -13.56 11.61 -4.04
CA ARG A 53 -14.16 10.40 -4.60
C ARG A 53 -13.22 9.18 -4.62
N PHE A 54 -11.91 9.39 -4.71
CA PHE A 54 -10.92 8.28 -4.69
C PHE A 54 -10.56 7.85 -3.26
N PHE A 55 -10.88 8.66 -2.27
CA PHE A 55 -10.78 8.31 -0.85
C PHE A 55 -12.09 7.70 -0.32
N ASN A 56 -13.21 7.99 -0.96
CA ASN A 56 -14.54 7.48 -0.63
C ASN A 56 -15.20 6.92 -1.89
N LEU A 57 -14.64 5.84 -2.44
CA LEU A 57 -15.16 5.20 -3.65
C LEU A 57 -16.60 4.70 -3.46
N ASN A 58 -17.34 4.74 -4.55
CA ASN A 58 -18.62 4.09 -4.73
C ASN A 58 -18.70 3.48 -6.13
N MET A 59 -19.74 2.71 -6.41
CA MET A 59 -19.89 2.02 -7.70
C MET A 59 -20.03 2.97 -8.89
N ASP A 60 -20.61 4.17 -8.70
CA ASP A 60 -20.73 5.13 -9.79
C ASP A 60 -19.33 5.66 -10.21
N THR A 61 -18.47 5.95 -9.24
CA THR A 61 -17.08 6.33 -9.53
C THR A 61 -16.31 5.19 -10.21
N VAL A 62 -16.46 3.95 -9.73
CA VAL A 62 -15.85 2.78 -10.36
C VAL A 62 -16.28 2.65 -11.81
N LYS A 63 -17.58 2.70 -12.09
CA LYS A 63 -18.13 2.61 -13.45
C LYS A 63 -17.68 3.77 -14.33
N GLN A 64 -17.54 4.99 -13.80
CA GLN A 64 -17.00 6.12 -14.56
C GLN A 64 -15.56 5.84 -15.00
N ILE A 65 -14.71 5.28 -14.13
CA ILE A 65 -13.32 4.98 -14.46
C ILE A 65 -13.23 3.83 -15.46
N THR A 66 -13.96 2.73 -15.24
CA THR A 66 -13.88 1.49 -16.03
C THR A 66 -14.70 1.53 -17.32
N GLY A 67 -15.57 2.52 -17.46
CA GLY A 67 -16.57 2.58 -18.53
C GLY A 67 -17.66 1.51 -18.41
N GLY A 68 -17.85 0.90 -17.25
CA GLY A 68 -18.86 -0.13 -17.00
C GLY A 68 -18.63 -1.43 -17.76
N LYS A 69 -17.36 -1.75 -18.10
CA LYS A 69 -17.02 -2.89 -18.99
C LYS A 69 -16.97 -4.24 -18.28
N GLY A 70 -17.09 -4.29 -16.95
CA GLY A 70 -17.13 -5.54 -16.17
C GLY A 70 -15.91 -6.44 -16.32
N ARG A 71 -14.70 -5.89 -16.50
CA ARG A 71 -13.48 -6.66 -16.81
C ARG A 71 -12.92 -7.44 -15.61
N LYS A 72 -13.41 -7.20 -14.40
CA LYS A 72 -12.90 -7.81 -13.14
C LYS A 72 -11.38 -7.69 -12.94
N ASN A 73 -10.81 -6.57 -13.35
CA ASN A 73 -9.39 -6.25 -13.14
C ASN A 73 -9.20 -5.06 -12.18
N VAL A 74 -10.19 -4.82 -11.32
CA VAL A 74 -10.21 -3.72 -10.35
C VAL A 74 -10.23 -4.28 -8.94
N CYS A 75 -9.47 -3.67 -8.05
CA CYS A 75 -9.61 -3.86 -6.62
C CYS A 75 -9.77 -2.52 -5.88
N VAL A 76 -10.20 -2.61 -4.64
CA VAL A 76 -10.38 -1.46 -3.75
C VAL A 76 -9.77 -1.75 -2.40
N MET A 77 -9.26 -0.72 -1.73
CA MET A 77 -8.65 -0.84 -0.40
C MET A 77 -9.63 -0.44 0.69
N ILE A 78 -9.61 -1.16 1.80
CA ILE A 78 -10.21 -0.74 3.06
C ILE A 78 -9.17 -0.80 4.18
N ASP A 79 -9.12 0.25 5.00
CA ASP A 79 -8.41 0.22 6.28
C ASP A 79 -9.43 -0.10 7.37
N TYR A 80 -9.23 -1.21 8.07
CA TYR A 80 -10.17 -1.67 9.08
C TYR A 80 -10.49 -0.63 10.14
N HIS A 81 -9.53 0.22 10.49
CA HIS A 81 -9.74 1.27 11.48
C HIS A 81 -10.78 2.30 11.06
N TYR A 82 -10.83 2.64 9.76
CA TYR A 82 -11.65 3.73 9.23
C TYR A 82 -12.84 3.26 8.40
N CYS A 83 -12.86 2.02 7.92
CA CYS A 83 -13.90 1.54 7.04
C CYS A 83 -15.27 1.41 7.74
N SER A 84 -16.35 1.46 6.96
CA SER A 84 -17.68 1.11 7.47
C SER A 84 -17.71 -0.31 8.03
N LYS A 85 -18.46 -0.52 9.10
CA LYS A 85 -18.71 -1.86 9.64
C LYS A 85 -20.06 -2.44 9.20
N ASP A 86 -20.84 -1.66 8.46
CA ASP A 86 -22.04 -2.12 7.79
C ASP A 86 -21.68 -2.85 6.50
N LEU A 87 -22.07 -4.11 6.39
CA LEU A 87 -21.74 -4.93 5.22
C LEU A 87 -22.48 -4.50 3.95
N ASP A 88 -23.66 -3.92 4.09
CA ASP A 88 -24.45 -3.43 2.96
C ASP A 88 -23.84 -2.21 2.27
N ASP A 89 -22.82 -1.61 2.90
CA ASP A 89 -22.03 -0.55 2.30
C ASP A 89 -21.04 -1.04 1.22
N TYR A 90 -20.85 -2.35 1.06
CA TYR A 90 -19.83 -2.91 0.19
C TYR A 90 -20.41 -3.45 -1.12
N PRO A 91 -19.60 -3.45 -2.22
CA PRO A 91 -20.01 -4.02 -3.49
C PRO A 91 -20.11 -5.53 -3.37
N THR A 92 -21.00 -6.12 -4.16
CA THR A 92 -21.18 -7.56 -4.28
C THR A 92 -20.70 -8.09 -5.64
N ASN A 93 -20.39 -9.38 -5.72
CA ASN A 93 -19.81 -10.00 -6.92
C ASN A 93 -20.73 -9.95 -8.14
N ASP A 94 -22.05 -9.82 -7.96
CA ASP A 94 -23.03 -9.68 -9.03
C ASP A 94 -22.90 -8.35 -9.81
N GLN A 95 -22.30 -7.32 -9.21
CA GLN A 95 -22.05 -6.03 -9.87
C GLN A 95 -20.95 -6.08 -10.94
N ASN A 96 -20.16 -7.14 -10.96
CA ASN A 96 -19.22 -7.55 -12.02
C ASN A 96 -18.07 -6.56 -12.38
N GLU A 97 -17.86 -5.50 -11.62
CA GLU A 97 -16.78 -4.52 -11.85
C GLU A 97 -15.56 -4.81 -11.00
N ILE A 98 -15.77 -5.09 -9.71
CA ILE A 98 -14.71 -5.28 -8.73
C ILE A 98 -14.41 -6.77 -8.60
N LYS A 99 -13.12 -7.11 -8.66
CA LYS A 99 -12.61 -8.48 -8.44
C LYS A 99 -12.36 -8.75 -6.97
N MET A 100 -11.74 -7.79 -6.27
CA MET A 100 -11.15 -8.05 -4.97
C MET A 100 -11.27 -6.83 -4.04
N ILE A 101 -11.53 -7.09 -2.78
CA ILE A 101 -11.35 -6.11 -1.71
C ILE A 101 -10.02 -6.42 -1.01
N ARG A 102 -9.14 -5.44 -0.95
CA ARG A 102 -7.89 -5.50 -0.19
C ARG A 102 -8.11 -4.85 1.17
N MET A 103 -7.84 -5.57 2.24
CA MET A 103 -7.99 -5.06 3.59
C MET A 103 -6.64 -4.96 4.28
N THR A 104 -6.42 -3.84 4.96
CA THR A 104 -5.31 -3.70 5.89
C THR A 104 -5.81 -3.40 7.30
N ALA A 105 -5.01 -3.77 8.30
CA ALA A 105 -5.28 -3.49 9.70
C ALA A 105 -3.99 -3.30 10.48
N ARG A 106 -4.04 -2.43 11.50
CA ARG A 106 -2.94 -2.26 12.44
C ARG A 106 -2.77 -3.51 13.30
N LYS A 107 -1.55 -3.72 13.81
CA LYS A 107 -1.16 -4.90 14.61
C LYS A 107 -2.11 -5.19 15.77
N ASP A 108 -2.56 -4.15 16.47
CA ASP A 108 -3.48 -4.22 17.61
C ASP A 108 -4.94 -4.55 17.24
N MET A 109 -5.29 -4.49 15.94
CA MET A 109 -6.65 -4.71 15.44
C MET A 109 -6.79 -5.97 14.57
N ILE A 110 -5.74 -6.77 14.42
CA ILE A 110 -5.72 -7.92 13.49
C ILE A 110 -6.88 -8.90 13.72
N ASP A 111 -7.14 -9.27 14.98
CA ASP A 111 -8.17 -10.28 15.29
C ASP A 111 -9.58 -9.81 14.91
N ASP A 112 -9.89 -8.55 15.15
CA ASP A 112 -11.20 -8.00 14.81
C ASP A 112 -11.33 -7.74 13.30
N ALA A 113 -10.23 -7.32 12.66
CA ALA A 113 -10.18 -7.19 11.21
C ALA A 113 -10.38 -8.53 10.50
N LEU A 114 -9.77 -9.61 10.99
CA LEU A 114 -9.96 -10.96 10.44
C LEU A 114 -11.41 -11.44 10.58
N LYS A 115 -12.04 -11.22 11.74
CA LYS A 115 -13.47 -11.54 11.94
C LYS A 115 -14.35 -10.77 10.96
N PHE A 116 -14.06 -9.47 10.77
CA PHE A 116 -14.80 -8.65 9.84
C PHE A 116 -14.58 -9.08 8.39
N ALA A 117 -13.33 -9.33 7.98
CA ALA A 117 -13.00 -9.78 6.63
C ALA A 117 -13.70 -11.11 6.26
N LYS A 118 -13.79 -12.07 7.20
CA LYS A 118 -14.55 -13.32 7.00
C LYS A 118 -16.04 -13.05 6.75
N LYS A 119 -16.65 -12.12 7.48
CA LYS A 119 -18.05 -11.71 7.26
C LYS A 119 -18.21 -11.02 5.91
N LEU A 120 -17.29 -10.10 5.60
CA LEU A 120 -17.28 -9.36 4.34
C LEU A 120 -17.16 -10.29 3.14
N LYS A 121 -16.24 -11.25 3.17
CA LYS A 121 -16.11 -12.30 2.13
C LYS A 121 -17.41 -13.05 1.90
N LYS A 122 -18.07 -13.46 2.98
CA LYS A 122 -19.34 -14.20 2.90
C LYS A 122 -20.46 -13.35 2.31
N HIS A 123 -20.52 -12.06 2.67
CA HIS A 123 -21.55 -11.14 2.22
C HIS A 123 -21.35 -10.72 0.76
N THR A 124 -20.13 -10.34 0.38
CA THR A 124 -19.86 -9.77 -0.93
C THR A 124 -19.62 -10.82 -2.03
N GLY A 125 -19.13 -12.00 -1.68
CA GLY A 125 -18.67 -13.03 -2.63
C GLY A 125 -17.41 -12.63 -3.40
N LEU A 126 -16.82 -11.47 -3.12
CA LEU A 126 -15.60 -10.98 -3.77
C LEU A 126 -14.35 -11.66 -3.18
N ASP A 127 -13.26 -11.69 -3.95
CA ASP A 127 -11.96 -12.10 -3.43
C ASP A 127 -11.51 -11.15 -2.30
N ILE A 128 -10.82 -11.69 -1.31
CA ILE A 128 -10.22 -10.90 -0.22
C ILE A 128 -8.71 -11.05 -0.26
N SER A 129 -8.01 -9.90 -0.28
CA SER A 129 -6.59 -9.82 0.04
C SER A 129 -6.43 -9.24 1.45
N PHE A 130 -5.85 -10.00 2.36
CA PHE A 130 -5.53 -9.49 3.69
C PHE A 130 -4.08 -9.05 3.74
N ASN A 131 -3.85 -7.74 3.87
CA ASN A 131 -2.52 -7.13 3.82
C ASN A 131 -2.03 -6.87 5.25
N ILE A 132 -1.00 -7.59 5.67
CA ILE A 132 -0.35 -7.41 6.96
C ILE A 132 0.48 -6.14 6.89
N PHE A 133 0.01 -5.12 7.60
CA PHE A 133 0.62 -3.80 7.65
C PHE A 133 1.95 -3.85 8.40
N ASN A 134 2.98 -3.14 7.90
CA ASN A 134 4.26 -2.93 8.57
C ASN A 134 4.97 -4.20 9.05
N THR A 135 5.11 -5.17 8.14
CA THR A 135 5.65 -6.50 8.47
C THR A 135 7.08 -6.48 9.00
N THR A 136 7.85 -5.43 8.73
CA THR A 136 9.23 -5.28 9.23
C THR A 136 9.33 -5.05 10.74
N ASN A 137 8.26 -4.55 11.38
CA ASN A 137 8.19 -4.28 12.81
C ASN A 137 7.58 -5.44 13.64
N TYR A 138 7.35 -6.59 13.00
CA TYR A 138 6.98 -7.81 13.70
C TYR A 138 8.23 -8.62 14.06
N THR A 139 8.26 -9.15 15.26
CA THR A 139 9.14 -10.28 15.57
C THR A 139 8.71 -11.50 14.73
N ASP A 140 9.61 -12.46 14.58
CA ASP A 140 9.29 -13.67 13.80
C ASP A 140 8.09 -14.44 14.38
N ASN A 141 8.03 -14.57 15.70
CA ASN A 141 6.93 -15.22 16.40
C ASN A 141 5.59 -14.50 16.23
N GLU A 142 5.58 -13.18 16.31
CA GLU A 142 4.36 -12.39 16.11
C GLU A 142 3.84 -12.51 14.67
N LEU A 143 4.75 -12.43 13.68
CA LEU A 143 4.36 -12.54 12.28
C LEU A 143 3.84 -13.96 11.97
N ASN A 144 4.45 -15.00 12.53
CA ASN A 144 3.96 -16.37 12.42
C ASN A 144 2.58 -16.52 13.07
N GLY A 145 2.36 -15.96 14.25
CA GLY A 145 1.06 -16.00 14.93
C GLY A 145 -0.06 -15.30 14.15
N VAL A 146 0.24 -14.19 13.48
CA VAL A 146 -0.71 -13.52 12.58
C VAL A 146 -0.96 -14.40 11.35
N LEU A 147 0.10 -14.95 10.75
CA LEU A 147 0.00 -15.80 9.58
C LEU A 147 -0.85 -17.05 9.84
N ASP A 148 -0.68 -17.71 11.00
CA ASP A 148 -1.50 -18.86 11.40
C ASP A 148 -2.99 -18.54 11.31
N LYS A 149 -3.40 -17.41 11.89
CA LYS A 149 -4.79 -16.94 11.89
C LYS A 149 -5.32 -16.61 10.49
N VAL A 150 -4.46 -16.01 9.65
CA VAL A 150 -4.83 -15.64 8.26
C VAL A 150 -4.93 -16.87 7.37
N LEU A 151 -4.05 -17.88 7.55
CA LEU A 151 -4.08 -19.12 6.79
C LEU A 151 -5.35 -19.95 7.04
N GLU A 152 -5.95 -19.87 8.24
CA GLU A 152 -7.23 -20.51 8.57
C GLU A 152 -8.44 -19.84 7.88
N SER A 153 -8.24 -18.72 7.20
CA SER A 153 -9.29 -18.03 6.46
C SER A 153 -9.44 -18.57 5.04
N ASN A 154 -10.53 -18.23 4.38
CA ASN A 154 -10.75 -18.50 2.95
C ASN A 154 -10.41 -17.29 2.06
N PHE A 155 -9.40 -16.51 2.43
CA PHE A 155 -8.89 -15.40 1.62
C PHE A 155 -8.01 -15.92 0.49
N GLU A 156 -8.02 -15.23 -0.64
CA GLU A 156 -7.28 -15.63 -1.84
C GLU A 156 -5.84 -15.13 -1.83
N VAL A 157 -5.61 -13.96 -1.23
CA VAL A 157 -4.30 -13.29 -1.23
C VAL A 157 -3.90 -12.90 0.18
N ILE A 158 -2.64 -13.12 0.51
CA ILE A 158 -2.01 -12.64 1.75
C ILE A 158 -0.90 -11.69 1.36
N GLY A 159 -1.07 -10.42 1.75
CA GLY A 159 -0.13 -9.34 1.46
C GLY A 159 0.80 -9.06 2.62
N PHE A 160 2.05 -8.75 2.29
CA PHE A 160 3.05 -8.21 3.20
C PHE A 160 3.37 -6.78 2.78
N ALA A 161 3.21 -5.83 3.70
CA ALA A 161 3.53 -4.44 3.42
C ALA A 161 4.82 -4.01 4.13
N ASP A 162 5.78 -3.52 3.36
CA ASP A 162 6.96 -2.78 3.84
C ASP A 162 6.60 -1.30 4.02
N THR A 163 5.66 -1.04 4.92
CA THR A 163 5.01 0.28 5.09
C THR A 163 5.99 1.42 5.32
N HIS A 164 7.12 1.15 5.94
CA HIS A 164 8.14 2.16 6.24
C HIS A 164 9.35 2.12 5.30
N GLY A 165 9.31 1.30 4.25
CA GLY A 165 10.40 1.15 3.29
C GLY A 165 11.73 0.72 3.94
N HIS A 166 11.65 -0.05 5.02
CA HIS A 166 12.80 -0.53 5.81
C HIS A 166 13.34 -1.87 5.33
N LEU A 167 12.52 -2.65 4.65
CA LEU A 167 12.83 -4.01 4.20
C LEU A 167 14.11 -4.08 3.36
N ASN A 168 14.89 -5.13 3.60
CA ASN A 168 16.05 -5.47 2.81
C ASN A 168 16.10 -6.97 2.57
N LEU A 169 15.49 -7.44 1.50
CA LEU A 169 15.37 -8.87 1.19
C LEU A 169 16.73 -9.55 0.94
N ASN A 170 17.78 -8.82 0.60
CA ASN A 170 19.13 -9.41 0.58
C ASN A 170 19.59 -9.94 1.95
N LYS A 171 19.05 -9.41 3.04
CA LYS A 171 19.36 -9.83 4.42
C LYS A 171 18.21 -10.63 5.04
N ASP A 172 16.97 -10.28 4.72
CA ASP A 172 15.78 -10.70 5.45
C ASP A 172 15.03 -11.84 4.73
N LEU A 173 15.46 -12.26 3.52
CA LEU A 173 14.74 -13.23 2.70
C LEU A 173 14.45 -14.52 3.46
N LEU A 174 15.42 -15.06 4.19
CA LEU A 174 15.24 -16.30 4.95
C LEU A 174 14.13 -16.21 6.02
N LYS A 175 13.97 -15.03 6.63
CA LYS A 175 12.88 -14.77 7.60
C LYS A 175 11.50 -14.89 6.95
N TYR A 176 11.37 -14.50 5.69
CA TYR A 176 10.09 -14.48 4.98
C TYR A 176 9.81 -15.75 4.16
N GLU A 177 10.84 -16.40 3.64
CA GLU A 177 10.71 -17.51 2.69
C GLU A 177 9.83 -18.67 3.20
N GLN A 178 10.02 -19.07 4.47
CA GLN A 178 9.19 -20.12 5.07
C GLN A 178 7.72 -19.70 5.14
N LYS A 179 7.44 -18.42 5.35
CA LYS A 179 6.08 -17.86 5.40
C LYS A 179 5.43 -17.89 4.02
N PHE A 180 6.18 -17.51 2.97
CA PHE A 180 5.71 -17.55 1.59
C PHE A 180 5.38 -18.99 1.17
N LYS A 181 6.26 -19.94 1.51
CA LYS A 181 6.04 -21.35 1.25
C LYS A 181 4.75 -21.84 1.90
N ARG A 182 4.50 -21.52 3.17
CA ARG A 182 3.27 -21.89 3.90
C ARG A 182 2.02 -21.31 3.24
N ILE A 183 2.07 -20.07 2.75
CA ILE A 183 0.98 -19.43 2.01
C ILE A 183 0.69 -20.22 0.74
N LYS A 184 1.71 -20.56 -0.03
CA LYS A 184 1.58 -21.32 -1.29
C LYS A 184 1.02 -22.73 -1.05
N GLU A 185 1.50 -23.43 -0.02
CA GLU A 185 1.00 -24.75 0.39
C GLU A 185 -0.47 -24.72 0.84
N SER A 186 -0.97 -23.54 1.24
CA SER A 186 -2.37 -23.33 1.58
C SER A 186 -3.24 -22.90 0.37
N ASN A 187 -2.73 -23.04 -0.86
CA ASN A 187 -3.38 -22.61 -2.11
C ASN A 187 -3.78 -21.14 -2.13
N LYS A 188 -2.99 -20.28 -1.52
CA LYS A 188 -3.17 -18.82 -1.51
C LYS A 188 -2.04 -18.15 -2.26
N LYS A 189 -2.30 -16.93 -2.76
CA LYS A 189 -1.28 -16.08 -3.38
C LYS A 189 -0.60 -15.19 -2.35
N THR A 190 0.70 -14.98 -2.54
CA THR A 190 1.48 -14.02 -1.77
C THR A 190 1.61 -12.72 -2.55
N CYS A 191 1.32 -11.58 -1.90
CA CYS A 191 1.50 -10.24 -2.46
C CYS A 191 2.50 -9.44 -1.63
N PHE A 192 3.34 -8.64 -2.30
CA PHE A 192 4.22 -7.67 -1.66
C PHE A 192 3.89 -6.24 -2.05
N HIS A 193 3.81 -5.37 -1.04
CA HIS A 193 3.72 -3.92 -1.20
C HIS A 193 5.03 -3.29 -0.71
N LEU A 194 5.82 -2.77 -1.65
CA LEU A 194 7.20 -2.32 -1.42
C LEU A 194 7.30 -0.79 -1.46
N HIS A 195 7.53 -0.17 -0.30
CA HIS A 195 7.87 1.25 -0.24
C HIS A 195 9.35 1.53 -0.52
N ASN A 196 9.65 2.72 -1.02
CA ASN A 196 10.98 3.10 -1.51
C ASN A 196 11.74 4.10 -0.62
N HIS A 197 11.42 4.18 0.68
CA HIS A 197 12.05 5.15 1.59
C HIS A 197 13.57 5.02 1.64
N THR A 198 14.09 3.81 1.57
CA THR A 198 15.54 3.53 1.58
C THR A 198 16.13 3.27 0.19
N GLY A 199 15.36 3.52 -0.89
CA GLY A 199 15.82 3.29 -2.27
C GLY A 199 15.99 1.81 -2.63
N LYS A 200 15.29 0.89 -1.94
CA LYS A 200 15.46 -0.55 -2.11
C LYS A 200 14.28 -1.26 -2.76
N ALA A 201 13.23 -0.54 -3.13
CA ALA A 201 12.01 -1.17 -3.66
C ALA A 201 12.30 -2.05 -4.88
N TYR A 202 13.07 -1.56 -5.86
CA TYR A 202 13.42 -2.34 -7.04
C TYR A 202 14.33 -3.55 -6.72
N MET A 203 15.34 -3.38 -5.85
CA MET A 203 16.16 -4.51 -5.38
C MET A 203 15.32 -5.58 -4.67
N ASN A 204 14.37 -5.17 -3.82
CA ASN A 204 13.45 -6.09 -3.16
C ASN A 204 12.54 -6.78 -4.18
N TYR A 205 12.06 -6.05 -5.20
CA TYR A 205 11.25 -6.60 -6.29
C TYR A 205 12.02 -7.69 -7.05
N THR A 206 13.30 -7.48 -7.39
CA THR A 206 14.09 -8.51 -8.10
C THR A 206 14.15 -9.79 -7.28
N LYS A 207 14.31 -9.69 -5.96
CA LYS A 207 14.27 -10.86 -5.06
C LYS A 207 12.91 -11.52 -4.97
N CYS A 208 11.84 -10.73 -4.99
CA CYS A 208 10.48 -11.26 -5.08
C CYS A 208 10.24 -11.99 -6.40
N ASN A 209 10.69 -11.43 -7.53
CA ASN A 209 10.50 -12.00 -8.85
C ASN A 209 11.28 -13.30 -9.09
N GLU A 210 12.43 -13.45 -8.43
CA GLU A 210 13.22 -14.69 -8.42
C GLU A 210 12.61 -15.77 -7.50
N ASN A 211 11.71 -15.43 -6.59
CA ASN A 211 11.18 -16.34 -5.58
C ASN A 211 9.88 -17.02 -6.06
N PRO A 212 9.84 -18.37 -6.16
CA PRO A 212 8.68 -19.09 -6.70
C PRO A 212 7.43 -19.05 -5.81
N TYR A 213 7.55 -18.56 -4.59
CA TYR A 213 6.45 -18.49 -3.63
C TYR A 213 5.78 -17.10 -3.57
N ILE A 214 6.26 -16.13 -4.36
CA ILE A 214 5.67 -14.79 -4.44
C ILE A 214 4.97 -14.64 -5.78
N ASP A 215 3.68 -14.34 -5.75
CA ASP A 215 2.83 -14.32 -6.93
C ASP A 215 2.58 -12.90 -7.45
N ILE A 216 2.51 -11.90 -6.54
CA ILE A 216 2.02 -10.56 -6.83
C ILE A 216 2.95 -9.50 -6.22
N CYS A 217 3.17 -8.39 -6.94
CA CYS A 217 3.83 -7.21 -6.42
C CYS A 217 3.03 -5.95 -6.73
N ASP A 218 2.94 -5.04 -5.75
CA ASP A 218 2.32 -3.73 -5.95
C ASP A 218 3.32 -2.76 -6.59
N THR A 219 2.81 -1.95 -7.52
CA THR A 219 3.58 -0.92 -8.23
C THR A 219 2.78 0.37 -8.33
N SER A 220 3.43 1.48 -8.64
CA SER A 220 2.74 2.72 -9.02
C SER A 220 3.54 3.50 -10.05
N ILE A 221 2.85 4.29 -10.87
CA ILE A 221 3.47 5.20 -11.84
C ILE A 221 4.40 6.18 -11.11
N MET A 222 5.63 6.37 -11.59
CA MET A 222 6.64 7.23 -10.97
C MET A 222 6.95 6.87 -9.49
N GLY A 223 6.53 5.69 -9.03
CA GLY A 223 6.62 5.31 -7.63
C GLY A 223 5.75 6.18 -6.71
N LEU A 224 4.67 6.79 -7.20
CA LEU A 224 3.78 7.62 -6.39
C LEU A 224 3.19 6.82 -5.23
N GLY A 225 3.27 7.39 -4.03
CA GLY A 225 2.77 6.75 -2.82
C GLY A 225 3.03 7.59 -1.60
N LYS A 226 2.56 7.11 -0.47
CA LYS A 226 2.78 7.75 0.82
C LYS A 226 4.28 7.83 1.13
N GLY A 227 4.71 8.94 1.74
CA GLY A 227 6.11 9.12 2.13
C GLY A 227 7.06 9.25 0.93
N ALA A 228 8.03 8.37 0.81
CA ALA A 228 8.96 8.33 -0.31
C ALA A 228 8.41 7.55 -1.53
N GLY A 229 7.19 7.03 -1.42
CA GLY A 229 6.53 6.31 -2.49
C GLY A 229 6.89 4.82 -2.56
N ASN A 230 6.56 4.21 -3.68
CA ASN A 230 6.52 2.77 -3.91
C ASN A 230 7.55 2.30 -4.93
N LEU A 231 7.51 1.01 -5.24
CA LEU A 231 8.14 0.44 -6.44
C LEU A 231 7.54 1.10 -7.69
N LYS A 232 8.40 1.56 -8.59
CA LYS A 232 7.96 2.21 -9.81
C LYS A 232 7.52 1.20 -10.86
N LEU A 233 6.35 1.46 -11.46
CA LEU A 233 5.81 0.62 -12.53
C LEU A 233 6.76 0.57 -13.73
N GLU A 234 7.31 1.71 -14.15
CA GLU A 234 8.23 1.85 -15.28
C GLU A 234 9.54 1.07 -15.12
N GLU A 235 9.92 0.69 -13.89
CA GLU A 235 11.14 -0.10 -13.63
C GLU A 235 10.92 -1.61 -13.78
N VAL A 236 9.66 -2.07 -13.84
CA VAL A 236 9.32 -3.50 -13.83
C VAL A 236 8.62 -3.99 -15.11
N LEU A 237 8.29 -3.08 -16.00
CA LEU A 237 7.77 -3.35 -17.34
C LEU A 237 8.91 -3.70 -18.31
N ASP A 238 8.59 -4.33 -19.44
CA ASP A 238 9.53 -4.45 -20.54
C ASP A 238 9.74 -3.09 -21.25
N ASP A 239 10.76 -3.03 -22.15
CA ASP A 239 11.16 -1.78 -22.77
C ASP A 239 10.04 -1.13 -23.60
N ASP A 240 9.25 -1.91 -24.34
CA ASP A 240 8.16 -1.39 -25.18
C ASP A 240 7.01 -0.88 -24.31
N GLN A 241 6.65 -1.61 -23.27
CA GLN A 241 5.65 -1.21 -22.30
C GLN A 241 6.08 0.05 -21.52
N ALA A 242 7.35 0.11 -21.11
CA ALA A 242 7.91 1.27 -20.42
C ALA A 242 7.92 2.53 -21.30
N LEU A 243 8.18 2.38 -22.61
CA LEU A 243 8.12 3.49 -23.57
C LEU A 243 6.70 4.06 -23.68
N LEU A 244 5.69 3.20 -23.83
CA LEU A 244 4.28 3.60 -23.89
C LEU A 244 3.84 4.30 -22.58
N LEU A 245 4.27 3.77 -21.43
CA LEU A 245 4.01 4.41 -20.13
C LEU A 245 4.69 5.77 -20.02
N ASN A 246 5.92 5.93 -20.52
CA ASN A 246 6.65 7.20 -20.50
C ASN A 246 5.97 8.29 -21.34
N GLU A 247 5.35 7.95 -22.46
CA GLU A 247 4.53 8.90 -23.24
C GLU A 247 3.36 9.44 -22.39
N PHE A 248 2.69 8.55 -21.68
CA PHE A 248 1.62 8.93 -20.75
C PHE A 248 2.15 9.78 -19.57
N ILE A 249 3.30 9.41 -18.99
CA ILE A 249 3.95 10.19 -17.93
C ILE A 249 4.22 11.63 -18.43
N ASN A 250 4.79 11.77 -19.62
CA ASN A 250 5.10 13.09 -20.19
C ASN A 250 3.85 13.96 -20.35
N LYS A 251 2.71 13.39 -20.75
CA LYS A 251 1.43 14.10 -20.86
C LYS A 251 1.01 14.76 -19.54
N TYR A 252 1.21 14.06 -18.43
CA TYR A 252 0.72 14.50 -17.11
C TYR A 252 1.83 15.01 -16.17
N TYR A 253 3.10 15.06 -16.63
CA TYR A 253 4.25 15.32 -15.78
C TYR A 253 4.13 16.61 -14.98
N ASP A 254 3.90 17.74 -15.63
CA ASP A 254 3.86 19.04 -14.97
C ASP A 254 2.64 19.20 -14.06
N SER A 255 1.53 18.56 -14.38
CA SER A 255 0.28 18.70 -13.63
C SER A 255 0.18 17.77 -12.42
N LEU A 256 0.73 16.55 -12.50
CA LEU A 256 0.52 15.52 -11.50
C LEU A 256 1.80 14.93 -10.88
N PHE A 257 2.89 14.86 -11.65
CA PHE A 257 4.04 14.04 -11.26
C PHE A 257 5.26 14.82 -10.77
N LYS A 258 5.30 16.13 -10.97
CA LYS A 258 6.45 16.97 -10.60
C LYS A 258 6.54 17.18 -9.09
N LYS A 259 7.01 16.15 -8.38
CA LYS A 259 7.25 16.22 -6.93
C LYS A 259 8.64 15.71 -6.58
N THR A 260 9.34 16.45 -5.69
CA THR A 260 10.58 15.99 -5.10
C THR A 260 10.31 15.28 -3.77
N VAL A 261 10.91 14.11 -3.59
CA VAL A 261 10.83 13.38 -2.33
C VAL A 261 11.76 14.02 -1.31
N SER A 262 11.24 14.34 -0.13
CA SER A 262 12.05 14.90 0.95
C SER A 262 13.00 13.87 1.57
N PRO A 263 14.28 14.23 1.85
CA PRO A 263 15.22 13.32 2.50
C PRO A 263 14.83 12.89 3.93
N PHE A 264 13.88 13.57 4.58
CA PHE A 264 13.33 13.17 5.86
C PHE A 264 12.68 11.77 5.82
N TYR A 265 12.12 11.38 4.67
CA TYR A 265 11.56 10.04 4.50
C TYR A 265 12.63 8.94 4.46
N LEU A 266 13.84 9.23 3.95
CA LEU A 266 14.96 8.31 4.06
C LEU A 266 15.34 8.02 5.52
N ILE A 267 15.26 9.05 6.38
CA ILE A 267 15.58 8.91 7.80
C ILE A 267 14.55 7.99 8.47
N THR A 268 13.25 8.25 8.31
CA THR A 268 12.21 7.37 8.87
C THR A 268 12.35 5.93 8.36
N GLY A 269 12.64 5.74 7.07
CA GLY A 269 12.88 4.41 6.50
C GLY A 269 14.09 3.70 7.09
N ARG A 270 15.20 4.40 7.37
CA ARG A 270 16.38 3.81 8.03
C ARG A 270 16.08 3.27 9.42
N TYR A 271 15.25 3.97 10.18
CA TYR A 271 14.89 3.60 11.54
C TYR A 271 13.62 2.74 11.62
N GLY A 272 12.94 2.46 10.52
CA GLY A 272 11.70 1.66 10.48
C GLY A 272 10.55 2.28 11.27
N ILE A 273 10.36 3.60 11.13
CA ILE A 273 9.32 4.37 11.82
C ILE A 273 8.36 5.05 10.85
N THR A 274 7.14 5.33 11.34
CA THR A 274 6.09 5.91 10.49
C THR A 274 6.53 7.24 9.87
N ASP A 275 6.30 7.38 8.58
CA ASP A 275 6.58 8.56 7.76
C ASP A 275 5.77 9.81 8.18
N ASN A 276 4.73 9.65 9.01
CA ASN A 276 4.00 10.78 9.58
C ASN A 276 4.91 11.71 10.40
N TYR A 277 5.97 11.18 11.05
CA TYR A 277 6.97 12.01 11.72
C TYR A 277 7.79 12.85 10.72
N ALA A 278 8.19 12.28 9.59
CA ALA A 278 8.84 13.05 8.53
C ALA A 278 7.92 14.15 8.00
N THR A 279 6.66 13.84 7.74
CA THR A 279 5.65 14.82 7.31
C THR A 279 5.50 15.96 8.31
N GLN A 280 5.46 15.66 9.61
CA GLN A 280 5.38 16.68 10.65
C GLN A 280 6.68 17.50 10.76
N ALA A 281 7.84 16.84 10.71
CA ALA A 281 9.14 17.55 10.77
C ALA A 281 9.30 18.55 9.63
N ILE A 282 8.89 18.16 8.41
CA ILE A 282 8.86 19.05 7.25
C ILE A 282 7.93 20.26 7.50
N LYS A 283 6.72 20.03 8.00
CA LYS A 283 5.75 21.10 8.32
C LYS A 283 6.25 22.07 9.39
N LEU A 284 6.96 21.55 10.37
CA LEU A 284 7.52 22.33 11.48
C LEU A 284 8.91 22.90 11.15
N ASN A 285 9.45 22.64 9.96
CA ASN A 285 10.77 23.08 9.51
C ASN A 285 11.89 22.67 10.51
N ILE A 286 11.83 21.43 11.02
CA ILE A 286 12.80 20.90 11.97
C ILE A 286 14.14 20.66 11.26
N ASP A 287 15.25 20.99 11.94
CA ASP A 287 16.59 20.66 11.44
C ASP A 287 16.78 19.14 11.27
N MET A 288 17.47 18.74 10.20
CA MET A 288 17.62 17.34 9.83
C MET A 288 18.44 16.54 10.85
N ASN A 289 19.46 17.14 11.50
CA ASN A 289 20.27 16.43 12.50
C ASN A 289 19.43 16.20 13.76
N VAL A 290 18.64 17.19 14.16
CA VAL A 290 17.68 17.10 15.27
C VAL A 290 16.66 15.99 14.99
N PHE A 291 16.08 15.96 13.80
CA PHE A 291 15.14 14.92 13.40
C PHE A 291 15.79 13.52 13.40
N THR A 292 17.04 13.44 12.94
CA THR A 292 17.79 12.16 12.92
C THR A 292 18.02 11.67 14.36
N THR A 293 18.38 12.55 15.28
CA THR A 293 18.54 12.22 16.69
C THR A 293 17.21 11.74 17.29
N PHE A 294 16.12 12.45 17.04
CA PHE A 294 14.77 12.03 17.44
C PHE A 294 14.46 10.61 16.95
N CYS A 295 14.65 10.34 15.65
CA CYS A 295 14.35 9.04 15.06
C CYS A 295 15.21 7.91 15.67
N SER A 296 16.44 8.20 16.09
CA SER A 296 17.33 7.21 16.72
C SER A 296 16.93 6.85 18.15
N THR A 297 16.16 7.72 18.83
CA THR A 297 15.81 7.58 20.26
C THR A 297 14.34 7.24 20.50
N ILE A 298 13.51 7.25 19.46
CA ILE A 298 12.07 6.99 19.60
C ILE A 298 11.80 5.58 20.14
N LEU A 299 10.88 5.48 21.10
CA LEU A 299 10.48 4.22 21.71
C LEU A 299 9.70 3.33 20.73
N ASP A 300 9.81 2.01 20.88
CA ASP A 300 9.19 1.02 19.98
C ASP A 300 7.68 1.20 19.82
N LEU A 301 6.95 1.56 20.87
CA LEU A 301 5.50 1.80 20.81
C LEU A 301 5.11 2.96 19.89
N SER A 302 5.99 3.96 19.73
CA SER A 302 5.75 5.15 18.90
C SER A 302 6.29 4.99 17.49
N ARG A 303 6.98 3.90 17.14
CA ARG A 303 7.51 3.67 15.80
C ARG A 303 6.39 3.53 14.77
N ASP A 304 5.34 2.79 15.11
CA ASP A 304 4.20 2.53 14.23
C ASP A 304 3.04 3.50 14.46
N ASN A 305 2.90 4.00 15.69
CA ASN A 305 1.82 4.89 16.10
C ASN A 305 2.34 6.32 16.21
N PHE A 306 1.93 7.15 15.28
CA PHE A 306 2.32 8.56 15.28
C PHE A 306 1.72 9.31 16.49
N ASP A 307 2.58 9.89 17.31
CA ASP A 307 2.20 10.83 18.36
C ASP A 307 2.75 12.23 18.03
N LYS A 308 1.84 13.13 17.66
CA LYS A 308 2.19 14.50 17.30
C LYS A 308 2.89 15.29 18.42
N ASN A 309 2.69 14.89 19.67
CA ASN A 309 3.25 15.59 20.83
C ASN A 309 4.74 15.29 21.00
N LEU A 310 5.23 14.17 20.50
CA LEU A 310 6.65 13.80 20.61
C LEU A 310 7.56 14.75 19.80
N LEU A 311 7.09 15.29 18.70
CA LEU A 311 7.87 16.16 17.81
C LEU A 311 7.58 17.65 18.01
N GLY A 312 6.54 18.00 18.78
CA GLY A 312 6.13 19.40 19.02
C GLY A 312 6.34 19.88 20.47
N SER A 313 6.75 18.99 21.36
CA SER A 313 7.09 19.37 22.74
C SER A 313 8.54 19.87 22.79
N ASN A 314 8.77 21.05 23.34
CA ASN A 314 10.10 21.63 23.60
C ASN A 314 11.01 20.72 24.47
N ASN A 315 10.50 19.58 24.93
CA ASN A 315 11.17 18.65 25.82
C ASN A 315 12.22 17.72 25.14
N ILE A 316 12.30 17.71 23.80
CA ILE A 316 13.29 16.88 23.10
C ILE A 316 14.65 17.62 22.99
N PHE A 317 14.66 18.93 23.17
CA PHE A 317 15.83 19.77 22.97
C PHE A 317 16.54 20.16 24.29
N ASP A 318 15.94 19.83 25.44
CA ASP A 318 16.45 20.20 26.78
C ASP A 318 17.14 19.05 27.53
N GLN A 319 17.56 17.97 26.85
CA GLN A 319 18.44 16.97 27.46
C GLN A 319 19.89 17.25 27.05
N PRO A 320 20.79 17.40 28.05
CA PRO A 320 22.20 17.79 27.87
C PRO A 320 23.02 16.77 27.11
#